data_da1893e3ea6f75ecf552f175fb3126bb
#
_entry.id   da1893e3ea6f75ecf552f175fb3126bb
#
_cell.length_a   1.000
_cell.length_b   1.000
_cell.length_c   1.000
_cell.angle_alpha   90.00
_cell.angle_beta   90.00
_cell.angle_gamma   90.00
#
_symmetry.space_group_name_H-M   'P 1'
#
loop_
_entity.id
_entity.type
_entity.pdbx_description
1 polymer ?
#
loop_
_entity_poly.entity_id
_entity_poly.type
_entity_poly.pdbx_seq_one_letter_code
_entity_poly.pdbx_strand_id
1 'polypeptide(L)'
;MPVTQIRGIDIHYDVLGERGPFIALQPGGRRPGVSLKSLAEKIAEAGYRVVIYDRRNCGSSSIAITGESENEEWAEDLHELLRKIDASAAYIGGSSSGCRLALILALRHPEDVRGLLLWRVTGGQHAAVHLANQYYTSHIEAAKAGGMAAVCQLDHWKEVIGYNPASRDVLMAMDPADFISRMERWRDAFNAGTEHPVIGLSPAELRSLTVPACIAPGKDPVHPPPAGYAAHRLIPHAEYHEVVTEDRATLDEAFADWDAKEGLLAATFIDFLRRQR
;
A
#
# COMPACT_ATOMS: atom_id res chain seq x y z
N MET A 1 -9.90 16.53 -2.95
CA MET A 1 -9.44 15.48 -3.92
C MET A 1 -10.58 15.26 -4.92
N PRO A 2 -10.31 15.22 -6.24
CA PRO A 2 -11.29 14.76 -7.22
C PRO A 2 -11.70 13.31 -6.97
N VAL A 3 -12.84 12.92 -7.56
CA VAL A 3 -13.42 11.57 -7.44
C VAL A 3 -13.60 10.98 -8.83
N THR A 4 -13.33 9.70 -8.98
CA THR A 4 -13.63 8.95 -10.20
C THR A 4 -14.18 7.56 -9.86
N GLN A 5 -15.05 7.04 -10.72
CA GLN A 5 -15.57 5.68 -10.56
C GLN A 5 -14.61 4.65 -11.17
N ILE A 6 -14.19 3.69 -10.33
CA ILE A 6 -13.32 2.58 -10.69
C ILE A 6 -13.97 1.29 -10.22
N ARG A 7 -14.22 0.35 -11.13
CA ARG A 7 -14.80 -0.97 -10.81
C ARG A 7 -16.07 -0.89 -9.94
N GLY A 8 -16.90 0.14 -10.19
CA GLY A 8 -18.17 0.34 -9.49
C GLY A 8 -18.09 1.04 -8.14
N ILE A 9 -16.92 1.57 -7.75
CA ILE A 9 -16.72 2.32 -6.52
C ILE A 9 -16.14 3.70 -6.78
N ASP A 10 -16.37 4.64 -5.88
CA ASP A 10 -15.78 5.98 -5.93
C ASP A 10 -14.38 5.95 -5.31
N ILE A 11 -13.39 6.34 -6.10
CA ILE A 11 -12.00 6.49 -5.66
C ILE A 11 -11.66 7.98 -5.62
N HIS A 12 -11.22 8.46 -4.46
CA HIS A 12 -10.68 9.80 -4.25
C HIS A 12 -9.19 9.81 -4.57
N TYR A 13 -8.75 10.71 -5.43
CA TYR A 13 -7.35 10.83 -5.83
C TYR A 13 -6.92 12.29 -5.96
N ASP A 14 -5.64 12.54 -6.03
CA ASP A 14 -5.06 13.83 -6.36
C ASP A 14 -3.86 13.65 -7.29
N VAL A 15 -3.59 14.64 -8.14
CA VAL A 15 -2.42 14.64 -9.03
C VAL A 15 -1.62 15.91 -8.76
N LEU A 16 -0.43 15.74 -8.21
CA LEU A 16 0.49 16.83 -7.93
C LEU A 16 1.53 16.93 -9.07
N GLY A 17 1.83 18.15 -9.50
CA GLY A 17 2.72 18.42 -10.63
C GLY A 17 2.00 18.42 -11.98
N GLU A 18 2.51 19.22 -12.90
CA GLU A 18 1.83 19.50 -14.19
C GLU A 18 2.43 18.73 -15.38
N ARG A 19 3.65 18.22 -15.24
CA ARG A 19 4.42 17.66 -16.34
C ARG A 19 5.33 16.49 -15.91
N GLY A 20 5.85 15.78 -16.88
CA GLY A 20 6.75 14.65 -16.67
C GLY A 20 6.04 13.31 -16.51
N PRO A 21 6.79 12.23 -16.30
CA PRO A 21 6.25 10.90 -16.09
C PRO A 21 5.34 10.83 -14.86
N PHE A 22 4.38 9.93 -14.91
CA PHE A 22 3.53 9.65 -13.74
C PHE A 22 4.23 8.74 -12.72
N ILE A 23 3.94 9.02 -11.45
CA ILE A 23 4.30 8.20 -10.30
C ILE A 23 3.03 8.02 -9.47
N ALA A 24 2.64 6.80 -9.15
CA ALA A 24 1.56 6.54 -8.22
C ALA A 24 2.13 6.10 -6.87
N LEU A 25 1.81 6.81 -5.79
CA LEU A 25 2.29 6.52 -4.45
C LEU A 25 1.18 5.93 -3.57
N GLN A 26 1.50 4.85 -2.85
CA GLN A 26 0.58 4.19 -1.92
C GLN A 26 1.13 4.18 -0.50
N PRO A 27 0.34 4.63 0.49
CA PRO A 27 0.74 4.59 1.88
C PRO A 27 0.78 3.16 2.45
N GLY A 28 1.45 3.00 3.57
CA GLY A 28 1.39 1.79 4.37
C GLY A 28 0.06 1.63 5.11
N GLY A 29 -0.19 0.44 5.62
CA GLY A 29 -1.41 0.12 6.35
C GLY A 29 -2.65 0.34 5.51
N ARG A 30 -3.71 0.82 6.14
CA ARG A 30 -4.94 1.29 5.50
C ARG A 30 -5.07 2.82 5.61
N ARG A 31 -3.94 3.54 5.53
CA ARG A 31 -3.89 5.00 5.63
C ARG A 31 -4.42 5.66 4.37
N PRO A 32 -4.98 6.88 4.49
CA PRO A 32 -5.43 7.67 3.33
C PRO A 32 -4.24 8.17 2.50
N GLY A 33 -4.48 8.41 1.21
CA GLY A 33 -3.47 8.88 0.26
C GLY A 33 -2.82 10.19 0.66
N VAL A 34 -3.58 11.08 1.28
CA VAL A 34 -3.10 12.40 1.77
C VAL A 34 -1.92 12.28 2.75
N SER A 35 -1.75 11.14 3.42
CA SER A 35 -0.59 10.89 4.29
C SER A 35 0.76 10.89 3.55
N LEU A 36 0.76 10.82 2.23
CA LEU A 36 1.95 10.91 1.38
C LEU A 36 2.08 12.26 0.66
N LYS A 37 1.24 13.24 1.01
CA LYS A 37 1.19 14.51 0.27
C LYS A 37 2.54 15.23 0.28
N SER A 38 3.22 15.31 1.43
CA SER A 38 4.52 15.98 1.54
C SER A 38 5.61 15.30 0.68
N LEU A 39 5.68 13.97 0.68
CA LEU A 39 6.58 13.22 -0.21
C LEU A 39 6.22 13.45 -1.69
N ALA A 40 4.93 13.44 -2.01
CA ALA A 40 4.45 13.66 -3.37
C ALA A 40 4.78 15.05 -3.90
N GLU A 41 4.66 16.10 -3.06
CA GLU A 41 5.03 17.48 -3.39
C GLU A 41 6.52 17.59 -3.74
N LYS A 42 7.42 17.01 -2.93
CA LYS A 42 8.86 17.00 -3.19
C LYS A 42 9.23 16.33 -4.52
N ILE A 43 8.56 15.24 -4.85
CA ILE A 43 8.78 14.51 -6.10
C ILE A 43 8.18 15.30 -7.29
N ALA A 44 7.03 15.93 -7.11
CA ALA A 44 6.39 16.75 -8.14
C ALA A 44 7.23 17.99 -8.49
N GLU A 45 7.84 18.64 -7.50
CA GLU A 45 8.79 19.76 -7.69
C GLU A 45 10.00 19.35 -8.53
N ALA A 46 10.39 18.08 -8.52
CA ALA A 46 11.46 17.54 -9.35
C ALA A 46 11.03 17.25 -10.80
N GLY A 47 9.80 17.59 -11.19
CA GLY A 47 9.28 17.50 -12.55
C GLY A 47 8.60 16.18 -12.88
N TYR A 48 7.84 15.65 -11.95
CA TYR A 48 6.99 14.45 -12.10
C TYR A 48 5.52 14.79 -11.84
N ARG A 49 4.60 13.98 -12.36
CA ARG A 49 3.19 14.00 -11.97
C ARG A 49 2.94 12.90 -10.96
N VAL A 50 2.59 13.25 -9.74
CA VAL A 50 2.46 12.30 -8.64
C VAL A 50 1.00 12.09 -8.27
N VAL A 51 0.52 10.88 -8.45
CA VAL A 51 -0.82 10.44 -8.06
C VAL A 51 -0.77 9.91 -6.63
N ILE A 52 -1.57 10.48 -5.74
CA ILE A 52 -1.91 9.92 -4.44
C ILE A 52 -3.41 9.67 -4.40
N TYR A 53 -3.85 8.62 -3.76
CA TYR A 53 -5.27 8.26 -3.75
C TYR A 53 -5.64 7.47 -2.50
N ASP A 54 -6.91 7.53 -2.16
CA ASP A 54 -7.49 6.68 -1.12
C ASP A 54 -7.88 5.34 -1.76
N ARG A 55 -7.27 4.25 -1.31
CA ARG A 55 -7.68 2.90 -1.74
C ARG A 55 -9.10 2.60 -1.28
N ARG A 56 -9.78 1.63 -1.91
CA ARG A 56 -11.04 1.11 -1.35
C ARG A 56 -10.88 0.83 0.14
N ASN A 57 -11.88 1.07 0.92
CA ASN A 57 -11.90 0.88 2.38
C ASN A 57 -10.94 1.82 3.15
N CYS A 58 -10.42 2.88 2.54
CA CYS A 58 -9.49 3.83 3.16
C CYS A 58 -9.92 5.27 2.86
N GLY A 59 -9.65 6.18 3.79
CA GLY A 59 -9.90 7.61 3.61
C GLY A 59 -11.35 7.90 3.21
N SER A 60 -11.52 8.69 2.15
CA SER A 60 -12.83 9.10 1.62
C SER A 60 -13.39 8.17 0.54
N SER A 61 -12.60 7.20 0.05
CA SER A 61 -13.06 6.28 -1.00
C SER A 61 -14.11 5.30 -0.49
N SER A 62 -14.88 4.74 -1.42
CA SER A 62 -15.98 3.83 -1.10
C SER A 62 -15.52 2.59 -0.33
N ILE A 63 -16.41 2.08 0.51
CA ILE A 63 -16.27 0.77 1.13
C ILE A 63 -16.74 -0.31 0.17
N ALA A 64 -15.86 -1.28 -0.10
CA ALA A 64 -16.17 -2.46 -0.90
C ALA A 64 -15.37 -3.66 -0.38
N ILE A 65 -16.04 -4.52 0.38
CA ILE A 65 -15.46 -5.74 0.95
C ILE A 65 -15.74 -6.90 -0.02
N THR A 66 -14.99 -6.94 -1.15
CA THR A 66 -15.20 -7.86 -2.27
C THR A 66 -13.88 -8.55 -2.67
N GLY A 67 -13.95 -9.53 -3.56
CA GLY A 67 -12.78 -10.26 -4.06
C GLY A 67 -12.22 -11.28 -3.06
N GLU A 68 -11.18 -11.98 -3.44
CA GLU A 68 -10.56 -13.04 -2.64
C GLU A 68 -9.36 -12.55 -1.82
N SER A 69 -8.74 -11.43 -2.23
CA SER A 69 -7.60 -10.81 -1.56
C SER A 69 -7.71 -9.29 -1.60
N GLU A 70 -7.66 -8.63 -0.45
CA GLU A 70 -7.68 -7.16 -0.37
C GLU A 70 -6.53 -6.51 -1.15
N ASN A 71 -5.34 -7.13 -1.13
CA ASN A 71 -4.18 -6.57 -1.83
C ASN A 71 -4.31 -6.68 -3.35
N GLU A 72 -4.93 -7.75 -3.85
CA GLU A 72 -5.23 -7.89 -5.28
C GLU A 72 -6.29 -6.89 -5.71
N GLU A 73 -7.35 -6.72 -4.91
CA GLU A 73 -8.38 -5.70 -5.20
C GLU A 73 -7.78 -4.29 -5.27
N TRP A 74 -6.83 -3.96 -4.39
CA TRP A 74 -6.12 -2.68 -4.44
C TRP A 74 -5.26 -2.53 -5.70
N ALA A 75 -4.61 -3.60 -6.14
CA ALA A 75 -3.80 -3.59 -7.35
C ALA A 75 -4.66 -3.37 -8.61
N GLU A 76 -5.79 -4.09 -8.71
CA GLU A 76 -6.72 -3.94 -9.82
C GLU A 76 -7.38 -2.54 -9.84
N ASP A 77 -7.69 -1.96 -8.68
CA ASP A 77 -8.22 -0.60 -8.59
C ASP A 77 -7.18 0.43 -9.07
N LEU A 78 -5.91 0.26 -8.70
CA LEU A 78 -4.86 1.15 -9.17
C LEU A 78 -4.63 1.01 -10.68
N HIS A 79 -4.63 -0.21 -11.22
CA HIS A 79 -4.56 -0.45 -12.66
C HIS A 79 -5.64 0.37 -13.40
N GLU A 80 -6.90 0.21 -13.00
CA GLU A 80 -8.02 0.92 -13.62
C GLU A 80 -7.97 2.44 -13.38
N LEU A 81 -7.52 2.89 -12.20
CA LEU A 81 -7.34 4.32 -11.91
C LEU A 81 -6.32 4.94 -12.88
N LEU A 82 -5.15 4.32 -13.03
CA LEU A 82 -4.10 4.82 -13.93
C LEU A 82 -4.58 4.92 -15.38
N ARG A 83 -5.31 3.91 -15.86
CA ARG A 83 -5.92 3.93 -17.18
C ARG A 83 -6.95 5.05 -17.33
N LYS A 84 -7.79 5.22 -16.32
CA LYS A 84 -8.88 6.21 -16.31
C LYS A 84 -8.38 7.66 -16.38
N ILE A 85 -7.22 7.92 -15.82
CA ILE A 85 -6.61 9.27 -15.78
C ILE A 85 -5.47 9.44 -16.80
N ASP A 86 -5.36 8.54 -17.77
CA ASP A 86 -4.30 8.53 -18.81
C ASP A 86 -2.88 8.57 -18.22
N ALA A 87 -2.67 7.83 -17.12
CA ALA A 87 -1.41 7.73 -16.40
C ALA A 87 -0.74 6.35 -16.51
N SER A 88 -1.16 5.51 -17.47
CA SER A 88 -0.55 4.19 -17.70
C SER A 88 0.93 4.29 -18.02
N ALA A 89 1.68 3.23 -17.72
CA ALA A 89 3.12 3.19 -17.71
C ALA A 89 3.72 4.22 -16.72
N ALA A 90 3.30 4.14 -15.47
CA ALA A 90 3.78 4.94 -14.34
C ALA A 90 4.90 4.24 -13.56
N TYR A 91 5.66 5.01 -12.78
CA TYR A 91 6.42 4.44 -11.66
C TYR A 91 5.48 4.20 -10.49
N ILE A 92 5.62 3.05 -9.83
CA ILE A 92 4.71 2.68 -8.75
C ILE A 92 5.49 2.64 -7.44
N GLY A 93 5.11 3.53 -6.52
CA GLY A 93 5.76 3.65 -5.21
C GLY A 93 4.85 3.17 -4.08
N GLY A 94 5.41 2.47 -3.10
CA GLY A 94 4.62 2.03 -1.95
C GLY A 94 5.43 1.83 -0.68
N SER A 95 4.80 2.14 0.46
CA SER A 95 5.27 1.83 1.81
C SER A 95 4.55 0.62 2.35
N SER A 96 5.27 -0.34 2.95
CA SER A 96 4.65 -1.44 3.69
C SER A 96 3.61 -2.21 2.86
N SER A 97 2.32 -2.14 3.20
CA SER A 97 1.25 -2.73 2.37
C SER A 97 1.21 -2.17 0.94
N GLY A 98 1.62 -0.91 0.78
CA GLY A 98 1.79 -0.29 -0.54
C GLY A 98 2.90 -0.94 -1.38
N CYS A 99 3.98 -1.45 -0.76
CA CYS A 99 4.98 -2.25 -1.47
C CYS A 99 4.36 -3.50 -2.07
N ARG A 100 3.53 -4.19 -1.31
CA ARG A 100 2.87 -5.43 -1.74
C ARG A 100 1.94 -5.17 -2.91
N LEU A 101 1.13 -4.10 -2.82
CA LEU A 101 0.28 -3.66 -3.92
C LEU A 101 1.10 -3.35 -5.16
N ALA A 102 2.18 -2.57 -5.04
CA ALA A 102 3.05 -2.20 -6.16
C ALA A 102 3.67 -3.42 -6.85
N LEU A 103 4.10 -4.40 -6.07
CA LEU A 103 4.66 -5.67 -6.58
C LEU A 103 3.60 -6.53 -7.28
N ILE A 104 2.40 -6.65 -6.70
CA ILE A 104 1.27 -7.37 -7.32
C ILE A 104 0.89 -6.71 -8.65
N LEU A 105 0.79 -5.39 -8.68
CA LEU A 105 0.50 -4.65 -9.91
C LEU A 105 1.55 -4.92 -10.99
N ALA A 106 2.83 -4.86 -10.64
CA ALA A 106 3.91 -5.11 -11.60
C ALA A 106 3.94 -6.56 -12.14
N LEU A 107 3.46 -7.53 -11.36
CA LEU A 107 3.33 -8.92 -11.80
C LEU A 107 2.13 -9.14 -12.71
N ARG A 108 1.00 -8.48 -12.43
CA ARG A 108 -0.27 -8.70 -13.15
C ARG A 108 -0.41 -7.81 -14.38
N HIS A 109 0.13 -6.60 -14.31
CA HIS A 109 0.03 -5.54 -15.33
C HIS A 109 1.40 -4.91 -15.60
N PRO A 110 2.41 -5.70 -16.04
CA PRO A 110 3.77 -5.21 -16.24
C PRO A 110 3.85 -4.06 -17.27
N GLU A 111 2.91 -3.99 -18.22
CA GLU A 111 2.82 -2.92 -19.22
C GLU A 111 2.49 -1.54 -18.61
N ASP A 112 1.86 -1.50 -17.44
CA ASP A 112 1.51 -0.27 -16.73
C ASP A 112 2.62 0.24 -15.80
N VAL A 113 3.69 -0.54 -15.61
CA VAL A 113 4.73 -0.25 -14.62
C VAL A 113 6.08 0.00 -15.29
N ARG A 114 6.65 1.20 -15.09
CA ARG A 114 8.00 1.58 -15.55
C ARG A 114 9.09 1.20 -14.56
N GLY A 115 8.77 1.15 -13.29
CA GLY A 115 9.70 0.84 -12.21
C GLY A 115 9.04 0.99 -10.86
N LEU A 116 9.72 0.50 -9.82
CA LEU A 116 9.19 0.39 -8.47
C LEU A 116 9.99 1.24 -7.49
N LEU A 117 9.28 1.92 -6.58
CA LEU A 117 9.84 2.68 -5.46
C LEU A 117 9.32 2.05 -4.16
N LEU A 118 10.09 1.19 -3.53
CA LEU A 118 9.64 0.37 -2.40
C LEU A 118 10.33 0.80 -1.11
N TRP A 119 9.55 1.16 -0.09
CA TRP A 119 10.14 1.46 1.21
C TRP A 119 9.37 0.80 2.35
N ARG A 120 10.09 0.42 3.42
CA ARG A 120 9.51 -0.34 4.53
C ARG A 120 8.88 -1.66 4.07
N VAL A 121 9.63 -2.48 3.33
CA VAL A 121 9.16 -3.79 2.88
C VAL A 121 8.84 -4.67 4.09
N THR A 122 7.66 -5.30 4.09
CA THR A 122 7.21 -6.19 5.17
C THR A 122 7.67 -7.62 4.94
N GLY A 123 8.10 -8.29 5.99
CA GLY A 123 8.50 -9.70 5.94
C GLY A 123 8.71 -10.30 7.32
N GLY A 124 8.78 -11.63 7.35
CA GLY A 124 9.02 -12.39 8.57
C GLY A 124 7.75 -12.68 9.38
N GLN A 125 7.82 -13.75 10.17
CA GLN A 125 6.68 -14.32 10.88
C GLN A 125 6.04 -13.34 11.87
N HIS A 126 6.86 -12.54 12.58
CA HIS A 126 6.33 -11.55 13.53
C HIS A 126 5.42 -10.54 12.82
N ALA A 127 5.88 -9.94 11.72
CA ALA A 127 5.10 -9.00 10.93
C ALA A 127 3.83 -9.64 10.37
N ALA A 128 3.93 -10.88 9.88
CA ALA A 128 2.80 -11.62 9.34
C ALA A 128 1.69 -11.82 10.37
N VAL A 129 2.03 -12.33 11.56
CA VAL A 129 1.05 -12.54 12.65
C VAL A 129 0.44 -11.22 13.12
N HIS A 130 1.29 -10.20 13.33
CA HIS A 130 0.83 -8.88 13.78
C HIS A 130 -0.16 -8.26 12.80
N LEU A 131 0.19 -8.24 11.51
CA LEU A 131 -0.63 -7.62 10.47
C LEU A 131 -1.91 -8.41 10.17
N ALA A 132 -1.86 -9.75 10.17
CA ALA A 132 -3.06 -10.58 10.01
C ALA A 132 -4.07 -10.33 11.15
N ASN A 133 -3.56 -10.18 12.38
CA ASN A 133 -4.41 -9.83 13.51
C ASN A 133 -5.02 -8.42 13.36
N GLN A 134 -4.19 -7.43 13.04
CA GLN A 134 -4.62 -6.03 12.92
C GLN A 134 -5.64 -5.82 11.79
N TYR A 135 -5.42 -6.45 10.63
CA TYR A 135 -6.24 -6.16 9.45
C TYR A 135 -7.48 -7.05 9.32
N TYR A 136 -7.45 -8.25 9.90
CA TYR A 136 -8.52 -9.21 9.66
C TYR A 136 -9.09 -9.81 10.94
N THR A 137 -8.25 -10.41 11.81
CA THR A 137 -8.76 -11.14 12.99
C THR A 137 -9.54 -10.24 13.94
N SER A 138 -9.02 -9.05 14.26
CA SER A 138 -9.72 -8.08 15.11
C SER A 138 -11.08 -7.65 14.56
N HIS A 139 -11.20 -7.58 13.24
CA HIS A 139 -12.46 -7.23 12.56
C HIS A 139 -13.47 -8.37 12.63
N ILE A 140 -13.01 -9.62 12.44
CA ILE A 140 -13.82 -10.83 12.59
C ILE A 140 -14.35 -10.96 14.02
N GLU A 141 -13.48 -10.76 15.01
CA GLU A 141 -13.86 -10.83 16.43
C GLU A 141 -14.88 -9.74 16.81
N ALA A 142 -14.67 -8.50 16.33
CA ALA A 142 -15.63 -7.43 16.56
C ALA A 142 -17.00 -7.75 15.94
N ALA A 143 -17.02 -8.26 14.71
CA ALA A 143 -18.27 -8.64 14.03
C ALA A 143 -18.99 -9.79 14.76
N LYS A 144 -18.25 -10.79 15.27
CA LYS A 144 -18.82 -11.90 16.06
C LYS A 144 -19.35 -11.43 17.40
N ALA A 145 -18.71 -10.46 18.05
CA ALA A 145 -19.09 -9.98 19.37
C ALA A 145 -20.28 -9.01 19.37
N GLY A 146 -20.40 -8.14 18.37
CA GLY A 146 -21.42 -7.10 18.37
C GLY A 146 -21.88 -6.64 16.99
N GLY A 147 -21.72 -7.51 15.97
CA GLY A 147 -22.13 -7.23 14.59
C GLY A 147 -21.43 -6.03 13.98
N MET A 148 -22.04 -5.46 12.96
CA MET A 148 -21.46 -4.31 12.25
C MET A 148 -21.35 -3.05 13.10
N ALA A 149 -22.16 -2.93 14.15
CA ALA A 149 -22.05 -1.83 15.11
C ALA A 149 -20.69 -1.85 15.85
N ALA A 150 -20.20 -3.03 16.25
CA ALA A 150 -18.90 -3.20 16.88
C ALA A 150 -17.76 -2.99 15.87
N VAL A 151 -17.92 -3.43 14.62
CA VAL A 151 -16.97 -3.17 13.53
C VAL A 151 -16.76 -1.66 13.35
N CYS A 152 -17.82 -0.86 13.31
CA CYS A 152 -17.75 0.59 13.20
C CYS A 152 -16.99 1.27 14.37
N GLN A 153 -16.75 0.57 15.50
CA GLN A 153 -16.00 1.09 16.64
C GLN A 153 -14.49 0.83 16.54
N LEU A 154 -14.03 0.02 15.61
CA LEU A 154 -12.60 -0.18 15.38
C LEU A 154 -11.96 1.10 14.84
N ASP A 155 -10.74 1.40 15.24
CA ASP A 155 -10.07 2.67 14.93
C ASP A 155 -9.99 2.95 13.44
N HIS A 156 -9.68 1.93 12.64
CA HIS A 156 -9.69 2.05 11.19
C HIS A 156 -11.05 2.53 10.63
N TRP A 157 -12.15 1.91 11.06
CA TRP A 157 -13.48 2.29 10.56
C TRP A 157 -13.96 3.61 11.13
N LYS A 158 -13.59 3.97 12.36
CA LYS A 158 -13.82 5.33 12.87
C LYS A 158 -13.12 6.39 12.02
N GLU A 159 -11.88 6.12 11.61
CA GLU A 159 -11.14 7.01 10.72
C GLU A 159 -11.85 7.16 9.37
N VAL A 160 -12.20 6.04 8.72
CA VAL A 160 -12.93 6.03 7.43
C VAL A 160 -14.28 6.75 7.54
N ILE A 161 -15.05 6.50 8.59
CA ILE A 161 -16.31 7.20 8.86
C ILE A 161 -16.08 8.70 9.11
N GLY A 162 -14.96 9.05 9.74
CA GLY A 162 -14.57 10.45 9.94
C GLY A 162 -14.28 11.18 8.62
N TYR A 163 -13.68 10.52 7.64
CA TYR A 163 -13.47 11.06 6.29
C TYR A 163 -14.76 11.11 5.46
N ASN A 164 -15.56 10.06 5.55
CA ASN A 164 -16.82 9.94 4.82
C ASN A 164 -17.92 9.36 5.73
N PRO A 165 -18.77 10.20 6.32
CA PRO A 165 -19.83 9.76 7.24
C PRO A 165 -20.81 8.74 6.64
N ALA A 166 -21.05 8.76 5.33
CA ALA A 166 -21.91 7.79 4.65
C ALA A 166 -21.35 6.35 4.71
N SER A 167 -20.06 6.19 4.94
CA SER A 167 -19.41 4.89 5.15
C SER A 167 -20.02 4.10 6.31
N ARG A 168 -20.55 4.80 7.33
CA ARG A 168 -21.24 4.14 8.44
C ARG A 168 -22.47 3.39 7.99
N ASP A 169 -23.29 4.00 7.16
CA ASP A 169 -24.53 3.37 6.68
C ASP A 169 -24.21 2.17 5.77
N VAL A 170 -23.17 2.28 4.95
CA VAL A 170 -22.68 1.17 4.12
C VAL A 170 -22.25 -0.01 5.01
N LEU A 171 -21.44 0.23 6.04
CA LEU A 171 -21.01 -0.83 6.97
C LEU A 171 -22.20 -1.44 7.72
N MET A 172 -23.08 -0.61 8.24
CA MET A 172 -24.25 -1.07 9.01
C MET A 172 -25.25 -1.87 8.18
N ALA A 173 -25.30 -1.70 6.86
CA ALA A 173 -26.14 -2.45 5.95
C ALA A 173 -25.56 -3.82 5.56
N MET A 174 -24.30 -4.10 5.87
CA MET A 174 -23.69 -5.40 5.57
C MET A 174 -24.22 -6.49 6.50
N ASP A 175 -24.43 -7.68 5.97
CA ASP A 175 -24.68 -8.87 6.77
C ASP A 175 -23.39 -9.25 7.54
N PRO A 176 -23.45 -9.42 8.87
CA PRO A 176 -22.25 -9.76 9.65
C PRO A 176 -21.62 -11.10 9.25
N ALA A 177 -22.41 -12.10 8.83
CA ALA A 177 -21.87 -13.39 8.41
C ALA A 177 -21.12 -13.28 7.07
N ASP A 178 -21.64 -12.50 6.12
CA ASP A 178 -20.97 -12.21 4.86
C ASP A 178 -19.68 -11.43 5.08
N PHE A 179 -19.70 -10.42 5.95
CA PHE A 179 -18.51 -9.66 6.34
C PHE A 179 -17.42 -10.57 6.96
N ILE A 180 -17.79 -11.41 7.94
CA ILE A 180 -16.89 -12.36 8.58
C ILE A 180 -16.29 -13.31 7.53
N SER A 181 -17.14 -13.92 6.70
CA SER A 181 -16.70 -14.85 5.65
C SER A 181 -15.68 -14.19 4.70
N ARG A 182 -15.91 -12.92 4.33
CA ARG A 182 -14.99 -12.20 3.46
C ARG A 182 -13.67 -11.88 4.17
N MET A 183 -13.70 -11.42 5.41
CA MET A 183 -12.51 -11.15 6.21
C MET A 183 -11.68 -12.42 6.47
N GLU A 184 -12.34 -13.57 6.67
CA GLU A 184 -11.66 -14.87 6.80
C GLU A 184 -10.93 -15.24 5.51
N ARG A 185 -11.54 -15.09 4.34
CA ARG A 185 -10.88 -15.31 3.04
C ARG A 185 -9.69 -14.39 2.83
N TRP A 186 -9.83 -13.11 3.12
CA TRP A 186 -8.74 -12.14 3.00
C TRP A 186 -7.60 -12.46 3.95
N ARG A 187 -7.91 -12.87 5.19
CA ARG A 187 -6.90 -13.34 6.14
C ARG A 187 -6.18 -14.59 5.64
N ASP A 188 -6.90 -15.54 5.10
CA ASP A 188 -6.32 -16.79 4.61
C ASP A 188 -5.44 -16.55 3.38
N ALA A 189 -5.87 -15.69 2.45
CA ALA A 189 -5.05 -15.25 1.32
C ALA A 189 -3.78 -14.50 1.79
N PHE A 190 -3.90 -13.65 2.81
CA PHE A 190 -2.75 -12.97 3.42
C PHE A 190 -1.78 -13.98 4.06
N ASN A 191 -2.31 -14.94 4.82
CA ASN A 191 -1.52 -15.94 5.52
C ASN A 191 -0.82 -16.93 4.58
N ALA A 192 -1.36 -17.19 3.41
CA ALA A 192 -0.73 -18.07 2.41
C ALA A 192 0.68 -17.62 1.97
N GLY A 193 1.00 -16.34 2.16
CA GLY A 193 2.32 -15.76 1.82
C GLY A 193 3.23 -15.46 3.00
N THR A 194 2.89 -15.89 4.23
CA THR A 194 3.65 -15.52 5.44
C THR A 194 5.01 -16.20 5.56
N GLU A 195 5.18 -17.35 4.93
CA GLU A 195 6.47 -18.08 4.86
C GLU A 195 7.48 -17.43 3.89
N HIS A 196 7.02 -16.49 3.07
CA HIS A 196 7.88 -15.83 2.10
C HIS A 196 8.72 -14.72 2.78
N PRO A 197 9.94 -14.47 2.29
CA PRO A 197 10.80 -13.41 2.84
C PRO A 197 10.20 -12.01 2.65
N VAL A 198 9.34 -11.83 1.64
CA VAL A 198 8.46 -10.68 1.45
C VAL A 198 7.03 -11.18 1.53
N ILE A 199 6.25 -10.68 2.49
CA ILE A 199 4.90 -11.18 2.74
C ILE A 199 4.03 -11.03 1.47
N GLY A 200 3.39 -12.14 1.10
CA GLY A 200 2.43 -12.18 0.00
C GLY A 200 3.03 -12.43 -1.39
N LEU A 201 4.37 -12.56 -1.51
CA LEU A 201 5.04 -12.82 -2.79
C LEU A 201 6.10 -13.90 -2.66
N SER A 202 6.00 -14.89 -3.51
CA SER A 202 6.98 -15.96 -3.57
C SER A 202 8.33 -15.47 -4.13
N PRO A 203 9.44 -16.13 -3.79
CA PRO A 203 10.74 -15.85 -4.41
C PRO A 203 10.74 -15.98 -5.94
N ALA A 204 9.89 -16.85 -6.51
CA ALA A 204 9.77 -17.02 -7.95
C ALA A 204 9.12 -15.81 -8.62
N GLU A 205 8.02 -15.29 -8.03
CA GLU A 205 7.35 -14.09 -8.48
C GLU A 205 8.28 -12.86 -8.42
N LEU A 206 9.02 -12.69 -7.33
CA LEU A 206 9.96 -11.57 -7.22
C LEU A 206 11.06 -11.64 -8.31
N ARG A 207 11.56 -12.84 -8.64
CA ARG A 207 12.56 -13.02 -9.71
C ARG A 207 11.99 -12.80 -11.12
N SER A 208 10.68 -12.93 -11.31
CA SER A 208 10.05 -12.74 -12.62
C SER A 208 9.80 -11.27 -12.95
N LEU A 209 9.96 -10.36 -11.99
CA LEU A 209 9.83 -8.93 -12.23
C LEU A 209 10.90 -8.45 -13.22
N THR A 210 10.48 -7.68 -14.21
CA THR A 210 11.36 -7.19 -15.29
C THR A 210 11.66 -5.70 -15.18
N VAL A 211 10.95 -4.99 -14.32
CA VAL A 211 11.08 -3.54 -14.13
C VAL A 211 12.14 -3.21 -13.08
N PRO A 212 12.88 -2.09 -13.23
CA PRO A 212 13.84 -1.66 -12.23
C PRO A 212 13.15 -1.28 -10.91
N ALA A 213 13.84 -1.49 -9.79
CA ALA A 213 13.31 -1.17 -8.47
C ALA A 213 14.32 -0.41 -7.61
N CYS A 214 13.84 0.59 -6.86
CA CYS A 214 14.57 1.26 -5.81
C CYS A 214 13.99 0.84 -4.46
N ILE A 215 14.81 0.28 -3.57
CA ILE A 215 14.38 -0.27 -2.30
C ILE A 215 15.03 0.48 -1.15
N ALA A 216 14.22 1.06 -0.27
CA ALA A 216 14.63 1.61 1.02
C ALA A 216 14.08 0.71 2.14
N PRO A 217 14.94 -0.08 2.82
CA PRO A 217 14.49 -1.05 3.82
C PRO A 217 13.91 -0.37 5.06
N GLY A 218 13.01 -1.07 5.75
CA GLY A 218 12.62 -0.71 7.10
C GLY A 218 13.62 -1.16 8.14
N LYS A 219 13.48 -0.65 9.36
CA LYS A 219 14.33 -0.96 10.52
C LYS A 219 13.50 -1.09 11.80
N ASP A 220 12.35 -1.76 11.71
CA ASP A 220 11.44 -2.01 12.82
C ASP A 220 10.89 -3.45 12.78
N PRO A 221 10.22 -3.94 13.84
CA PRO A 221 9.77 -5.33 13.92
C PRO A 221 8.78 -5.76 12.81
N VAL A 222 8.04 -4.83 12.21
CA VAL A 222 7.10 -5.11 11.11
C VAL A 222 7.78 -5.01 9.75
N HIS A 223 8.82 -4.18 9.66
CA HIS A 223 9.61 -3.94 8.45
C HIS A 223 11.10 -4.28 8.72
N PRO A 224 11.42 -5.53 9.02
CA PRO A 224 12.78 -5.89 9.40
C PRO A 224 13.74 -5.80 8.21
N PRO A 225 15.01 -5.41 8.43
CA PRO A 225 15.99 -5.28 7.35
C PRO A 225 16.10 -6.51 6.43
N PRO A 226 16.01 -7.76 6.94
CA PRO A 226 16.05 -8.94 6.08
C PRO A 226 14.97 -8.99 4.99
N ALA A 227 13.80 -8.39 5.22
CA ALA A 227 12.75 -8.36 4.19
C ALA A 227 13.13 -7.45 3.01
N GLY A 228 13.62 -6.24 3.30
CA GLY A 228 14.14 -5.34 2.27
C GLY A 228 15.34 -5.92 1.52
N TYR A 229 16.25 -6.57 2.25
CA TYR A 229 17.41 -7.24 1.67
C TYR A 229 17.02 -8.42 0.77
N ALA A 230 16.02 -9.21 1.18
CA ALA A 230 15.50 -10.29 0.36
C ALA A 230 14.85 -9.77 -0.93
N ALA A 231 14.05 -8.70 -0.83
CA ALA A 231 13.48 -8.05 -2.01
C ALA A 231 14.57 -7.58 -2.97
N HIS A 232 15.62 -6.91 -2.48
CA HIS A 232 16.75 -6.48 -3.30
C HIS A 232 17.46 -7.65 -4.01
N ARG A 233 17.68 -8.76 -3.32
CA ARG A 233 18.38 -9.92 -3.92
C ARG A 233 17.54 -10.70 -4.90
N LEU A 234 16.22 -10.68 -4.74
CA LEU A 234 15.30 -11.47 -5.56
C LEU A 234 14.79 -10.70 -6.78
N ILE A 235 14.58 -9.39 -6.66
CA ILE A 235 14.12 -8.56 -7.77
C ILE A 235 15.32 -8.22 -8.67
N PRO A 236 15.30 -8.61 -9.95
CA PRO A 236 16.36 -8.24 -10.90
C PRO A 236 16.48 -6.72 -11.01
N HIS A 237 17.72 -6.22 -11.12
CA HIS A 237 18.01 -4.79 -11.28
C HIS A 237 17.49 -3.89 -10.16
N ALA A 238 17.30 -4.43 -8.95
CA ALA A 238 16.93 -3.64 -7.79
C ALA A 238 18.16 -2.93 -7.19
N GLU A 239 17.98 -1.64 -6.85
CA GLU A 239 18.93 -0.86 -6.06
C GLU A 239 18.50 -0.86 -4.58
N TYR A 240 19.48 -0.83 -3.66
CA TYR A 240 19.24 -0.86 -2.22
C TYR A 240 19.85 0.37 -1.57
N HIS A 241 19.04 1.17 -0.88
CA HIS A 241 19.44 2.45 -0.29
C HIS A 241 19.01 2.54 1.17
N GLU A 242 19.95 2.63 2.10
CA GLU A 242 19.64 2.83 3.51
C GLU A 242 19.29 4.30 3.77
N VAL A 243 18.01 4.60 3.91
CA VAL A 243 17.49 5.93 4.27
C VAL A 243 17.45 6.09 5.79
N VAL A 244 16.97 5.07 6.51
CA VAL A 244 17.05 4.97 7.97
C VAL A 244 18.12 3.94 8.32
N THR A 245 18.97 4.27 9.30
CA THR A 245 20.15 3.47 9.64
C THR A 245 20.08 2.77 10.98
N GLU A 246 19.21 3.26 11.88
CA GLU A 246 19.10 2.73 13.23
C GLU A 246 17.90 1.81 13.37
N ASP A 247 18.08 0.67 14.04
CA ASP A 247 16.99 -0.24 14.37
C ASP A 247 16.10 0.38 15.45
N ARG A 248 14.79 0.24 15.30
CA ARG A 248 13.79 0.74 16.24
C ARG A 248 12.99 -0.40 16.85
N ALA A 249 12.72 -0.27 18.14
CA ALA A 249 11.95 -1.26 18.88
C ALA A 249 10.43 -1.13 18.63
N THR A 250 9.96 0.05 18.29
CA THR A 250 8.55 0.36 18.10
C THR A 250 8.27 0.99 16.74
N LEU A 251 7.01 0.88 16.29
CA LEU A 251 6.55 1.53 15.06
C LEU A 251 6.53 3.05 15.18
N ASP A 252 6.23 3.60 16.36
CA ASP A 252 6.17 5.05 16.58
C ASP A 252 7.55 5.70 16.43
N GLU A 253 8.59 5.09 17.01
CA GLU A 253 9.98 5.52 16.80
C GLU A 253 10.37 5.44 15.32
N ALA A 254 10.01 4.34 14.65
CA ALA A 254 10.28 4.18 13.24
C ALA A 254 9.54 5.22 12.38
N PHE A 255 8.28 5.56 12.69
CA PHE A 255 7.56 6.61 11.97
C PHE A 255 8.26 7.96 12.12
N ALA A 256 8.67 8.34 13.33
CA ALA A 256 9.40 9.59 13.57
C ALA A 256 10.70 9.68 12.75
N ASP A 257 11.45 8.56 12.63
CA ASP A 257 12.66 8.52 11.79
C ASP A 257 12.33 8.70 10.30
N TRP A 258 11.28 8.04 9.80
CA TRP A 258 10.88 8.19 8.41
C TRP A 258 10.40 9.61 8.08
N ASP A 259 9.67 10.24 8.99
CA ASP A 259 9.24 11.64 8.85
C ASP A 259 10.47 12.58 8.82
N ALA A 260 11.43 12.38 9.73
CA ALA A 260 12.68 13.14 9.74
C ALA A 260 13.55 12.92 8.50
N LYS A 261 13.47 11.76 7.85
CA LYS A 261 14.24 11.37 6.67
C LYS A 261 13.48 11.46 5.36
N GLU A 262 12.26 11.98 5.36
CA GLU A 262 11.42 12.07 4.14
C GLU A 262 12.13 12.82 3.00
N GLY A 263 12.86 13.89 3.31
CA GLY A 263 13.65 14.61 2.30
C GLY A 263 14.74 13.74 1.65
N LEU A 264 15.40 12.88 2.44
CA LEU A 264 16.40 11.94 1.94
C LEU A 264 15.73 10.84 1.10
N LEU A 265 14.59 10.33 1.53
CA LEU A 265 13.80 9.36 0.75
C LEU A 265 13.40 9.94 -0.60
N ALA A 266 12.87 11.17 -0.62
CA ALA A 266 12.51 11.86 -1.85
C ALA A 266 13.72 12.03 -2.79
N ALA A 267 14.87 12.48 -2.26
CA ALA A 267 16.10 12.64 -3.03
C ALA A 267 16.59 11.32 -3.62
N THR A 268 16.53 10.23 -2.85
CA THR A 268 16.89 8.88 -3.29
C THR A 268 16.02 8.42 -4.45
N PHE A 269 14.71 8.59 -4.33
CA PHE A 269 13.77 8.22 -5.40
C PHE A 269 13.95 9.09 -6.65
N ILE A 270 14.11 10.39 -6.49
CA ILE A 270 14.34 11.32 -7.61
C ILE A 270 15.64 10.97 -8.37
N ASP A 271 16.70 10.64 -7.65
CA ASP A 271 17.96 10.23 -8.26
C ASP A 271 17.81 8.92 -9.04
N PHE A 272 17.17 7.91 -8.48
CA PHE A 272 16.82 6.68 -9.18
C PHE A 272 15.99 6.96 -10.44
N LEU A 273 14.91 7.71 -10.32
CA LEU A 273 13.99 8.04 -11.42
C LEU A 273 14.69 8.79 -12.57
N ARG A 274 15.66 9.64 -12.26
CA ARG A 274 16.46 10.37 -13.28
C ARG A 274 17.33 9.43 -14.13
N ARG A 275 17.82 8.34 -13.55
CA ARG A 275 18.60 7.33 -14.26
C ARG A 275 17.77 6.39 -15.12
N GLN A 276 16.45 6.36 -14.94
CA GLN A 276 15.51 5.55 -15.73
C GLN A 276 14.87 6.31 -16.91
N ARG A 277 15.27 7.56 -17.13
CA ARG A 277 14.75 8.41 -18.24
C ARG A 277 15.39 8.08 -19.57
#